data_972f354dbec83acd391ac20ce6265565
#
_entry.id   972f354dbec83acd391ac20ce6265565
#
_cell.length_a   1.000
_cell.length_b   1.000
_cell.length_c   1.000
_cell.angle_alpha   90.00
_cell.angle_beta   90.00
_cell.angle_gamma   90.00
#
_symmetry.space_group_name_H-M   'P 1'
#
loop_
_entity.id
_entity.type
_entity.pdbx_description
1 polymer ?
#
loop_
_entity_poly.entity_id
_entity_poly.type
_entity_poly.pdbx_seq_one_letter_code
_entity_poly.pdbx_strand_id
1 'polypeptide(L)'
;MHQQERDLIKYITRYGMCEFSYFVVDGDVTNEAKATVLEYIQIELDADNLKFETPSYSKIYEVALSLIDDFYRDINEYAERSNTIAQAEYAELVKGINPVGHSIDAIKQEEDRILAKVTQQSIDRINKFRMSYLEKKLLSHPDDDVRQTSSELITEPYTLSRIHTQNASITSDFEKLPTLIPQAINNWKLALVEQQIKDLQKLVAEASMSETEELLKTLQRLFAVRSQLSQHVGHRVVMPK
;
A
#
# COMPACT_ATOMS: atom_id res chain seq x y z
N MET A 1 4.35 -2.54 19.26
CA MET A 1 3.57 -3.49 18.47
C MET A 1 2.31 -2.87 17.88
N HIS A 2 1.41 -2.30 18.68
CA HIS A 2 0.20 -1.62 18.19
C HIS A 2 0.44 -0.50 17.14
N GLN A 3 1.57 0.20 17.22
CA GLN A 3 1.86 1.29 16.26
C GLN A 3 2.15 0.75 14.85
N GLN A 4 2.89 -0.35 14.74
CA GLN A 4 3.24 -0.96 13.45
C GLN A 4 2.00 -1.59 12.79
N GLU A 5 1.14 -2.25 13.56
CA GLU A 5 -0.17 -2.72 13.08
C GLU A 5 -1.03 -1.54 12.60
N ARG A 6 -1.06 -0.45 13.40
CA ARG A 6 -1.80 0.76 13.03
C ARG A 6 -1.33 1.35 11.72
N ASP A 7 -0.01 1.45 11.53
CA ASP A 7 0.57 1.98 10.29
C ASP A 7 0.16 1.10 9.09
N LEU A 8 0.18 -0.22 9.24
CA LEU A 8 -0.18 -1.15 8.17
C LEU A 8 -1.68 -1.06 7.83
N ILE A 9 -2.57 -1.06 8.84
CA ILE A 9 -4.01 -0.87 8.64
C ILE A 9 -4.33 0.48 8.02
N LYS A 10 -3.58 1.53 8.34
CA LYS A 10 -3.71 2.85 7.71
C LYS A 10 -3.40 2.80 6.22
N TYR A 11 -2.34 2.06 5.81
CA TYR A 11 -2.07 1.84 4.38
C TYR A 11 -3.18 1.05 3.71
N ILE A 12 -3.70 -0.01 4.32
CA ILE A 12 -4.83 -0.78 3.80
C ILE A 12 -6.05 0.14 3.61
N THR A 13 -6.42 0.90 4.62
CA THR A 13 -7.61 1.77 4.58
C THR A 13 -7.54 2.81 3.47
N ARG A 14 -6.35 3.41 3.24
CA ARG A 14 -6.15 4.49 2.26
C ARG A 14 -5.82 4.00 0.87
N TYR A 15 -5.03 2.94 0.76
CA TYR A 15 -4.42 2.51 -0.51
C TYR A 15 -4.68 1.04 -0.83
N GLY A 16 -5.48 0.33 -0.02
CA GLY A 16 -5.64 -1.12 -0.12
C GLY A 16 -5.98 -1.62 -1.52
N MET A 17 -6.78 -0.86 -2.29
CA MET A 17 -7.17 -1.21 -3.67
C MET A 17 -6.29 -0.55 -4.74
N CYS A 18 -5.21 0.12 -4.36
CA CYS A 18 -4.24 0.66 -5.30
C CYS A 18 -3.27 -0.43 -5.75
N GLU A 19 -3.05 -0.55 -7.05
CA GLU A 19 -2.06 -1.46 -7.61
C GLU A 19 -0.67 -0.84 -7.58
N PHE A 20 0.33 -1.66 -7.31
CA PHE A 20 1.74 -1.32 -7.47
C PHE A 20 2.53 -2.53 -8.00
N SER A 21 3.70 -2.23 -8.58
CA SER A 21 4.62 -3.26 -9.03
C SER A 21 5.59 -3.64 -7.92
N TYR A 22 5.89 -4.92 -7.79
CA TYR A 22 6.89 -5.46 -6.87
C TYR A 22 7.70 -6.55 -7.56
N PHE A 23 8.86 -6.87 -7.01
CA PHE A 23 9.74 -7.88 -7.59
C PHE A 23 9.65 -9.17 -6.78
N VAL A 24 9.45 -10.28 -7.51
CA VAL A 24 9.51 -11.64 -6.96
C VAL A 24 10.80 -12.27 -7.43
N VAL A 25 11.61 -12.76 -6.48
CA VAL A 25 12.85 -13.49 -6.76
C VAL A 25 12.55 -14.97 -6.70
N ASP A 26 12.70 -15.65 -7.84
CA ASP A 26 12.57 -17.11 -7.95
C ASP A 26 13.90 -17.68 -8.50
N GLY A 27 14.71 -18.21 -7.59
CA GLY A 27 16.09 -18.60 -7.90
C GLY A 27 16.93 -17.42 -8.38
N ASP A 28 17.48 -17.51 -9.59
CA ASP A 28 18.29 -16.45 -10.23
C ASP A 28 17.45 -15.47 -11.07
N VAL A 29 16.13 -15.66 -11.13
CA VAL A 29 15.22 -14.84 -11.96
C VAL A 29 14.47 -13.87 -11.09
N THR A 30 14.50 -12.60 -11.48
CA THR A 30 13.69 -11.54 -10.86
C THR A 30 12.56 -11.15 -11.80
N ASN A 31 11.33 -11.41 -11.41
CA ASN A 31 10.14 -11.11 -12.17
C ASN A 31 9.39 -9.92 -11.54
N GLU A 32 8.92 -9.01 -12.39
CA GLU A 32 7.99 -7.97 -11.96
C GLU A 32 6.57 -8.55 -11.86
N ALA A 33 5.94 -8.40 -10.72
CA ALA A 33 4.55 -8.74 -10.48
C ALA A 33 3.76 -7.50 -10.08
N LYS A 34 2.43 -7.56 -10.23
CA LYS A 34 1.51 -6.50 -9.81
C LYS A 34 0.46 -7.08 -8.89
N ALA A 35 0.15 -6.35 -7.82
CA ALA A 35 -0.95 -6.64 -6.92
C ALA A 35 -1.51 -5.34 -6.35
N THR A 36 -2.70 -5.39 -5.80
CA THR A 36 -3.16 -4.33 -4.91
C THR A 36 -2.37 -4.36 -3.60
N VAL A 37 -2.33 -3.23 -2.90
CA VAL A 37 -1.67 -3.15 -1.57
C VAL A 37 -2.25 -4.20 -0.62
N LEU A 38 -3.56 -4.41 -0.64
CA LEU A 38 -4.23 -5.38 0.22
C LEU A 38 -3.81 -6.82 -0.11
N GLU A 39 -3.81 -7.21 -1.38
CA GLU A 39 -3.38 -8.55 -1.82
C GLU A 39 -1.90 -8.81 -1.50
N TYR A 40 -1.04 -7.82 -1.72
CA TYR A 40 0.37 -7.95 -1.37
C TYR A 40 0.57 -8.15 0.14
N ILE A 41 -0.13 -7.36 0.97
CA ILE A 41 -0.10 -7.53 2.42
C ILE A 41 -0.62 -8.91 2.80
N GLN A 42 -1.70 -9.38 2.18
CA GLN A 42 -2.24 -10.72 2.43
C GLN A 42 -1.20 -11.80 2.13
N ILE A 43 -0.58 -11.76 0.97
CA ILE A 43 0.47 -12.73 0.57
C ILE A 43 1.60 -12.77 1.62
N GLU A 44 2.06 -11.62 2.05
CA GLU A 44 3.15 -11.50 3.03
C GLU A 44 2.77 -11.98 4.45
N LEU A 45 1.52 -11.74 4.86
CA LEU A 45 1.02 -12.19 6.16
C LEU A 45 0.76 -13.70 6.16
N ASP A 46 0.20 -14.24 5.09
CA ASP A 46 -0.08 -15.67 4.95
C ASP A 46 1.22 -16.49 4.88
N ALA A 47 2.27 -15.98 4.20
CA ALA A 47 3.57 -16.63 4.12
C ALA A 47 4.21 -16.86 5.50
N ASP A 48 4.04 -15.93 6.43
CA ASP A 48 4.59 -16.01 7.79
C ASP A 48 3.54 -16.39 8.85
N ASN A 49 2.31 -16.75 8.43
CA ASN A 49 1.17 -17.05 9.31
C ASN A 49 0.92 -15.95 10.36
N LEU A 50 1.03 -14.68 9.95
CA LEU A 50 0.82 -13.52 10.81
C LEU A 50 -0.63 -13.07 10.81
N LYS A 51 -1.08 -12.56 11.96
CA LYS A 51 -2.43 -12.02 12.15
C LYS A 51 -2.36 -10.72 12.95
N PHE A 52 -3.31 -9.83 12.70
CA PHE A 52 -3.47 -8.64 13.53
C PHE A 52 -3.92 -9.04 14.92
N GLU A 53 -3.21 -8.58 15.94
CA GLU A 53 -3.55 -8.84 17.36
C GLU A 53 -4.64 -7.89 17.87
N THR A 54 -4.70 -6.66 17.32
CA THR A 54 -5.70 -5.68 17.69
C THR A 54 -7.05 -6.04 17.05
N PRO A 55 -8.12 -6.34 17.86
CA PRO A 55 -9.37 -6.85 17.32
C PRO A 55 -10.04 -5.94 16.28
N SER A 56 -10.05 -4.63 16.48
CA SER A 56 -10.60 -3.67 15.51
C SER A 56 -9.82 -3.64 14.20
N TYR A 57 -8.50 -3.85 14.24
CA TYR A 57 -7.68 -3.92 13.02
C TYR A 57 -7.89 -5.23 12.26
N SER A 58 -8.02 -6.36 12.99
CA SER A 58 -8.39 -7.65 12.39
C SER A 58 -9.73 -7.56 11.67
N LYS A 59 -10.75 -6.96 12.30
CA LYS A 59 -12.06 -6.74 11.66
C LYS A 59 -11.96 -5.89 10.38
N ILE A 60 -11.24 -4.77 10.42
CA ILE A 60 -11.04 -3.92 9.23
C ILE A 60 -10.38 -4.71 8.12
N TYR A 61 -9.36 -5.50 8.44
CA TYR A 61 -8.64 -6.33 7.48
C TYR A 61 -9.56 -7.39 6.85
N GLU A 62 -10.33 -8.11 7.66
CA GLU A 62 -11.29 -9.12 7.20
C GLU A 62 -12.38 -8.50 6.30
N VAL A 63 -12.91 -7.35 6.68
CA VAL A 63 -13.86 -6.59 5.84
C VAL A 63 -13.21 -6.17 4.52
N ALA A 64 -11.97 -5.67 4.57
CA ALA A 64 -11.26 -5.26 3.35
C ALA A 64 -11.05 -6.45 2.40
N LEU A 65 -10.65 -7.62 2.92
CA LEU A 65 -10.50 -8.84 2.12
C LEU A 65 -11.83 -9.29 1.49
N SER A 66 -12.94 -9.22 2.22
CA SER A 66 -14.26 -9.60 1.70
C SER A 66 -14.75 -8.70 0.56
N LEU A 67 -14.16 -7.53 0.38
CA LEU A 67 -14.52 -6.55 -0.66
C LEU A 67 -13.70 -6.67 -1.94
N ILE A 68 -12.72 -7.58 -2.02
CA ILE A 68 -11.83 -7.70 -3.19
C ILE A 68 -12.61 -8.04 -4.46
N ASP A 69 -13.47 -9.06 -4.41
CA ASP A 69 -14.26 -9.49 -5.58
C ASP A 69 -15.24 -8.40 -6.04
N ASP A 70 -15.90 -7.73 -5.09
CA ASP A 70 -16.77 -6.59 -5.39
C ASP A 70 -15.98 -5.44 -5.98
N PHE A 71 -14.78 -5.17 -5.48
CA PHE A 71 -13.91 -4.14 -6.03
C PHE A 71 -13.55 -4.42 -7.49
N TYR A 72 -13.12 -5.64 -7.83
CA TYR A 72 -12.75 -5.98 -9.21
C TYR A 72 -13.93 -5.87 -10.18
N ARG A 73 -15.13 -6.23 -9.76
CA ARG A 73 -16.34 -5.99 -10.54
C ARG A 73 -16.59 -4.49 -10.74
N ASP A 74 -16.60 -3.73 -9.64
CA ASP A 74 -16.95 -2.30 -9.63
C ASP A 74 -15.92 -1.46 -10.39
N ILE A 75 -14.60 -1.80 -10.31
CA ILE A 75 -13.55 -1.08 -11.02
C ILE A 75 -13.59 -1.32 -12.52
N ASN A 76 -13.91 -2.55 -12.96
CA ASN A 76 -14.06 -2.86 -14.38
C ASN A 76 -15.21 -2.06 -15.00
N GLU A 77 -16.39 -2.04 -14.35
CA GLU A 77 -17.51 -1.22 -14.79
C GLU A 77 -17.16 0.28 -14.80
N TYR A 78 -16.44 0.76 -13.77
CA TYR A 78 -16.03 2.15 -13.69
C TYR A 78 -15.04 2.51 -14.79
N ALA A 79 -14.08 1.64 -15.08
CA ALA A 79 -13.09 1.83 -16.14
C ALA A 79 -13.75 1.89 -17.54
N GLU A 80 -14.71 1.02 -17.81
CA GLU A 80 -15.48 1.05 -19.08
C GLU A 80 -16.23 2.38 -19.24
N ARG A 81 -16.92 2.83 -18.19
CA ARG A 81 -17.61 4.14 -18.20
C ARG A 81 -16.63 5.30 -18.38
N SER A 82 -15.49 5.28 -17.66
CA SER A 82 -14.47 6.32 -17.77
C SER A 82 -13.87 6.39 -19.19
N ASN A 83 -13.64 5.25 -19.82
CA ASN A 83 -13.13 5.17 -21.18
C ASN A 83 -14.17 5.66 -22.20
N THR A 84 -15.44 5.34 -22.00
CA THR A 84 -16.55 5.85 -22.86
C THR A 84 -16.63 7.38 -22.78
N ILE A 85 -16.52 7.94 -21.57
CA ILE A 85 -16.48 9.40 -21.38
C ILE A 85 -15.25 9.99 -22.07
N ALA A 86 -14.07 9.39 -21.92
CA ALA A 86 -12.84 9.84 -22.54
C ALA A 86 -12.93 9.85 -24.07
N GLN A 87 -13.53 8.82 -24.68
CA GLN A 87 -13.75 8.76 -26.12
C GLN A 87 -14.71 9.87 -26.61
N ALA A 88 -15.77 10.13 -25.86
CA ALA A 88 -16.71 11.21 -26.18
C ALA A 88 -16.05 12.59 -26.08
N GLU A 89 -15.29 12.84 -24.98
CA GLU A 89 -14.52 14.07 -24.78
C GLU A 89 -13.49 14.29 -25.91
N TYR A 90 -12.76 13.23 -26.29
CA TYR A 90 -11.81 13.27 -27.39
C TYR A 90 -12.50 13.65 -28.72
N ALA A 91 -13.59 12.95 -29.06
CA ALA A 91 -14.32 13.19 -30.28
C ALA A 91 -14.89 14.63 -30.37
N GLU A 92 -15.28 15.21 -29.25
CA GLU A 92 -15.77 16.58 -29.19
C GLU A 92 -14.66 17.61 -29.35
N LEU A 93 -13.52 17.40 -28.65
CA LEU A 93 -12.36 18.29 -28.71
C LEU A 93 -11.72 18.30 -30.10
N VAL A 94 -11.62 17.14 -30.77
CA VAL A 94 -11.08 17.03 -32.15
C VAL A 94 -11.96 17.79 -33.15
N LYS A 95 -13.29 17.75 -33.01
CA LYS A 95 -14.20 18.55 -33.85
C LYS A 95 -13.95 20.06 -33.73
N GLY A 96 -13.43 20.50 -32.59
CA GLY A 96 -13.11 21.92 -32.36
C GLY A 96 -11.80 22.38 -33.01
N ILE A 97 -11.00 21.48 -33.57
CA ILE A 97 -9.74 21.84 -34.24
C ILE A 97 -10.07 22.57 -35.53
N ASN A 98 -9.62 23.82 -35.63
CA ASN A 98 -9.79 24.57 -36.89
C ASN A 98 -8.67 24.22 -37.90
N PRO A 99 -8.99 23.57 -39.04
CA PRO A 99 -7.97 23.17 -40.01
C PRO A 99 -7.42 24.32 -40.85
N VAL A 100 -8.04 25.50 -40.80
CA VAL A 100 -7.67 26.64 -41.66
C VAL A 100 -6.32 27.21 -41.22
N GLY A 101 -5.33 27.18 -42.12
CA GLY A 101 -4.01 27.75 -41.90
C GLY A 101 -3.00 26.85 -41.18
N HIS A 102 -3.37 25.61 -40.84
CA HIS A 102 -2.49 24.62 -40.19
C HIS A 102 -2.03 23.54 -41.19
N SER A 103 -0.76 23.10 -41.05
CA SER A 103 -0.30 21.91 -41.78
C SER A 103 -0.95 20.61 -41.22
N ILE A 104 -0.98 19.57 -42.03
CA ILE A 104 -1.51 18.25 -41.61
C ILE A 104 -0.78 17.74 -40.37
N ASP A 105 0.56 17.96 -40.30
CA ASP A 105 1.38 17.55 -39.18
C ASP A 105 1.02 18.33 -37.88
N ALA A 106 0.69 19.61 -38.00
CA ALA A 106 0.28 20.42 -36.85
C ALA A 106 -1.08 19.98 -36.30
N ILE A 107 -2.02 19.62 -37.19
CA ILE A 107 -3.33 19.08 -36.80
C ILE A 107 -3.14 17.75 -36.05
N LYS A 108 -2.31 16.84 -36.61
CA LYS A 108 -2.03 15.55 -35.99
C LYS A 108 -1.35 15.69 -34.64
N GLN A 109 -0.40 16.61 -34.47
CA GLN A 109 0.23 16.90 -33.18
C GLN A 109 -0.80 17.38 -32.14
N GLU A 110 -1.77 18.20 -32.54
CA GLU A 110 -2.82 18.65 -31.61
C GLU A 110 -3.79 17.54 -31.25
N GLU A 111 -4.16 16.65 -32.20
CA GLU A 111 -4.94 15.45 -31.93
C GLU A 111 -4.24 14.52 -30.93
N ASP A 112 -2.94 14.25 -31.12
CA ASP A 112 -2.13 13.42 -30.22
C ASP A 112 -2.05 14.05 -28.81
N ARG A 113 -1.95 15.38 -28.73
CA ARG A 113 -1.95 16.12 -27.46
C ARG A 113 -3.30 16.02 -26.73
N ILE A 114 -4.39 16.17 -27.47
CA ILE A 114 -5.75 16.02 -26.94
C ILE A 114 -5.94 14.58 -26.43
N LEU A 115 -5.55 13.58 -27.23
CA LEU A 115 -5.63 12.18 -26.86
C LEU A 115 -4.84 11.88 -25.56
N ALA A 116 -3.61 12.34 -25.48
CA ALA A 116 -2.79 12.16 -24.27
C ALA A 116 -3.44 12.81 -23.04
N LYS A 117 -3.99 14.02 -23.17
CA LYS A 117 -4.67 14.72 -22.08
C LYS A 117 -5.91 13.97 -21.60
N VAL A 118 -6.77 13.54 -22.51
CA VAL A 118 -8.02 12.86 -22.18
C VAL A 118 -7.74 11.47 -21.58
N THR A 119 -6.73 10.77 -22.11
CA THR A 119 -6.27 9.48 -21.58
C THR A 119 -5.76 9.65 -20.14
N GLN A 120 -4.92 10.67 -19.88
CA GLN A 120 -4.43 10.95 -18.54
C GLN A 120 -5.58 11.25 -17.55
N GLN A 121 -6.57 12.03 -17.99
CA GLN A 121 -7.75 12.32 -17.16
C GLN A 121 -8.58 11.06 -16.85
N SER A 122 -8.67 10.10 -17.79
CA SER A 122 -9.33 8.82 -17.55
C SER A 122 -8.56 7.99 -16.51
N ILE A 123 -7.23 7.92 -16.64
CA ILE A 123 -6.35 7.24 -15.67
C ILE A 123 -6.50 7.87 -14.28
N ASP A 124 -6.51 9.19 -14.19
CA ASP A 124 -6.65 9.90 -12.91
C ASP A 124 -8.00 9.63 -12.24
N ARG A 125 -9.10 9.55 -13.04
CA ARG A 125 -10.43 9.15 -12.55
C ARG A 125 -10.42 7.73 -11.98
N ILE A 126 -9.81 6.79 -12.68
CA ILE A 126 -9.72 5.38 -12.26
C ILE A 126 -8.87 5.27 -10.97
N ASN A 127 -7.73 5.93 -10.92
CA ASN A 127 -6.87 5.93 -9.74
C ASN A 127 -7.58 6.54 -8.51
N LYS A 128 -8.32 7.64 -8.71
CA LYS A 128 -9.13 8.25 -7.65
C LYS A 128 -10.22 7.31 -7.15
N PHE A 129 -10.85 6.54 -8.03
CA PHE A 129 -11.81 5.52 -7.65
C PHE A 129 -11.16 4.45 -6.77
N ARG A 130 -10.01 3.89 -7.19
CA ARG A 130 -9.23 2.90 -6.43
C ARG A 130 -8.88 3.40 -5.03
N MET A 131 -8.33 4.61 -4.93
CA MET A 131 -7.93 5.22 -3.66
C MET A 131 -9.11 5.44 -2.71
N SER A 132 -10.29 5.81 -3.22
CA SER A 132 -11.45 6.11 -2.39
C SER A 132 -12.38 4.92 -2.13
N TYR A 133 -12.10 3.75 -2.70
CA TYR A 133 -13.02 2.61 -2.64
C TYR A 133 -13.19 2.05 -1.22
N LEU A 134 -12.09 1.60 -0.62
CA LEU A 134 -12.12 1.06 0.75
C LEU A 134 -12.55 2.12 1.76
N GLU A 135 -12.04 3.34 1.65
CA GLU A 135 -12.43 4.44 2.52
C GLU A 135 -13.95 4.59 2.59
N LYS A 136 -14.61 4.67 1.42
CA LYS A 136 -16.08 4.80 1.35
C LYS A 136 -16.82 3.59 1.94
N LYS A 137 -16.35 2.37 1.63
CA LYS A 137 -16.98 1.14 2.11
C LYS A 137 -16.83 0.98 3.62
N LEU A 138 -15.66 1.26 4.18
CA LEU A 138 -15.37 1.18 5.60
C LEU A 138 -16.11 2.27 6.41
N LEU A 139 -16.15 3.51 5.92
CA LEU A 139 -16.89 4.61 6.58
C LEU A 139 -18.41 4.43 6.54
N SER A 140 -18.94 3.63 5.60
CA SER A 140 -20.37 3.29 5.52
C SER A 140 -20.70 1.91 6.07
N HIS A 141 -19.73 1.22 6.70
CA HIS A 141 -19.93 -0.14 7.20
C HIS A 141 -20.96 -0.17 8.35
N PRO A 142 -21.83 -1.22 8.43
CA PRO A 142 -22.86 -1.32 9.48
C PRO A 142 -22.28 -1.52 10.89
N ASP A 143 -21.12 -2.15 11.05
CA ASP A 143 -20.41 -2.30 12.33
C ASP A 143 -19.79 -0.99 12.76
N ASP A 144 -20.20 -0.48 13.95
CA ASP A 144 -19.75 0.79 14.51
C ASP A 144 -18.24 0.81 14.81
N ASP A 145 -17.68 -0.32 15.27
CA ASP A 145 -16.25 -0.43 15.60
C ASP A 145 -15.39 -0.27 14.34
N VAL A 146 -15.80 -0.93 13.23
CA VAL A 146 -15.14 -0.77 11.92
C VAL A 146 -15.22 0.69 11.44
N ARG A 147 -16.41 1.30 11.51
CA ARG A 147 -16.65 2.65 11.04
C ARG A 147 -15.86 3.69 11.83
N GLN A 148 -15.90 3.60 13.16
CA GLN A 148 -15.21 4.54 14.05
C GLN A 148 -13.69 4.42 13.90
N THR A 149 -13.14 3.20 13.99
CA THR A 149 -11.70 2.95 13.86
C THR A 149 -11.18 3.40 12.49
N SER A 150 -11.93 3.11 11.41
CA SER A 150 -11.56 3.57 10.07
C SER A 150 -11.59 5.10 9.95
N SER A 151 -12.58 5.76 10.55
CA SER A 151 -12.66 7.23 10.58
C SER A 151 -11.45 7.86 11.28
N GLU A 152 -11.02 7.29 12.40
CA GLU A 152 -9.83 7.74 13.13
C GLU A 152 -8.55 7.60 12.29
N LEU A 153 -8.39 6.45 11.60
CA LEU A 153 -7.22 6.17 10.76
C LEU A 153 -7.14 7.10 9.53
N ILE A 154 -8.29 7.46 8.96
CA ILE A 154 -8.38 8.34 7.78
C ILE A 154 -8.19 9.82 8.17
N THR A 155 -8.75 10.22 9.31
CA THR A 155 -8.78 11.63 9.75
C THR A 155 -7.45 12.07 10.36
N GLU A 156 -6.56 11.16 10.75
CA GLU A 156 -5.23 11.54 11.24
C GLU A 156 -4.51 12.42 10.22
N PRO A 157 -4.30 13.71 10.54
CA PRO A 157 -3.65 14.59 9.62
C PRO A 157 -2.20 14.14 9.42
N TYR A 158 -1.87 13.74 8.21
CA TYR A 158 -0.50 13.78 7.75
C TYR A 158 -0.14 15.27 7.61
N THR A 159 0.17 15.91 8.73
CA THR A 159 0.66 17.29 8.73
C THR A 159 2.10 17.29 8.23
N LEU A 160 2.25 17.18 6.91
CA LEU A 160 3.46 17.71 6.27
C LEU A 160 3.50 19.20 6.63
N SER A 161 4.54 19.57 7.38
CA SER A 161 4.81 20.98 7.68
C SER A 161 4.70 21.79 6.38
N ARG A 162 3.92 22.88 6.38
CA ARG A 162 3.74 23.79 5.24
C ARG A 162 5.07 24.30 4.64
N ILE A 163 6.17 24.23 5.39
CA ILE A 163 7.51 24.62 4.98
C ILE A 163 8.11 23.65 3.96
N HIS A 164 7.76 22.36 3.99
CA HIS A 164 8.24 21.36 3.03
C HIS A 164 7.43 21.32 1.73
N THR A 165 6.24 21.91 1.70
CA THR A 165 5.37 21.90 0.50
C THR A 165 5.76 22.98 -0.52
N GLN A 166 6.57 23.96 -0.17
CA GLN A 166 6.90 25.07 -1.08
C GLN A 166 8.09 24.83 -1.99
N ASN A 167 9.00 23.88 -1.71
CA ASN A 167 10.27 23.72 -2.43
C ASN A 167 10.64 22.28 -2.84
N ALA A 168 9.80 21.28 -2.63
CA ALA A 168 10.05 19.92 -3.11
C ALA A 168 8.87 19.47 -3.96
N SER A 169 9.13 18.88 -5.13
CA SER A 169 8.13 18.08 -5.83
C SER A 169 7.80 16.91 -4.90
N ILE A 170 6.66 17.01 -4.19
CA ILE A 170 6.20 15.97 -3.30
C ILE A 170 5.72 14.85 -4.21
N THR A 171 6.58 13.86 -4.41
CA THR A 171 6.15 12.57 -4.92
C THR A 171 4.98 12.11 -4.05
N SER A 172 3.84 11.85 -4.68
CA SER A 172 2.65 11.41 -3.93
C SER A 172 2.99 10.12 -3.19
N ASP A 173 2.37 9.87 -2.03
CA ASP A 173 2.56 8.61 -1.30
C ASP A 173 2.27 7.40 -2.20
N PHE A 174 1.39 7.57 -3.19
CA PHE A 174 1.08 6.57 -4.21
C PHE A 174 2.32 6.11 -5.00
N GLU A 175 3.19 7.03 -5.42
CA GLU A 175 4.43 6.69 -6.15
C GLU A 175 5.46 5.97 -5.27
N LYS A 176 5.32 6.09 -3.96
CA LYS A 176 6.21 5.46 -2.96
C LYS A 176 5.69 4.12 -2.44
N LEU A 177 4.47 3.71 -2.78
CA LEU A 177 3.89 2.44 -2.31
C LEU A 177 4.83 1.24 -2.48
N PRO A 178 5.55 1.08 -3.63
CA PRO A 178 6.48 -0.04 -3.81
C PRO A 178 7.59 -0.13 -2.74
N THR A 179 7.90 0.98 -2.09
CA THR A 179 8.90 1.05 -1.02
C THR A 179 8.25 1.07 0.36
N LEU A 180 7.18 1.84 0.54
CA LEU A 180 6.54 2.04 1.85
C LEU A 180 5.86 0.78 2.37
N ILE A 181 5.19 0.01 1.52
CA ILE A 181 4.44 -1.17 1.95
C ILE A 181 5.36 -2.29 2.42
N PRO A 182 6.39 -2.74 1.65
CA PRO A 182 7.35 -3.72 2.14
C PRO A 182 8.08 -3.25 3.41
N GLN A 183 8.44 -1.97 3.52
CA GLN A 183 9.07 -1.43 4.72
C GLN A 183 8.13 -1.47 5.94
N ALA A 184 6.85 -1.16 5.79
CA ALA A 184 5.88 -1.22 6.87
C ALA A 184 5.70 -2.66 7.39
N ILE A 185 5.61 -3.63 6.48
CA ILE A 185 5.52 -5.06 6.81
C ILE A 185 6.79 -5.52 7.55
N ASN A 186 7.98 -5.21 7.02
CA ASN A 186 9.24 -5.59 7.64
C ASN A 186 9.42 -4.94 9.01
N ASN A 187 9.01 -3.69 9.19
CA ASN A 187 9.01 -3.01 10.50
C ASN A 187 8.11 -3.72 11.51
N TRP A 188 6.94 -4.19 11.07
CA TRP A 188 6.05 -4.95 11.93
C TRP A 188 6.62 -6.32 12.27
N LYS A 189 7.09 -7.09 11.28
CA LYS A 189 7.78 -8.37 11.49
C LYS A 189 8.96 -8.22 12.46
N LEU A 190 9.76 -7.17 12.30
CA LEU A 190 10.88 -6.87 13.21
C LEU A 190 10.40 -6.61 14.64
N ALA A 191 9.35 -5.82 14.83
CA ALA A 191 8.78 -5.54 16.14
C ALA A 191 8.25 -6.81 16.85
N LEU A 192 7.63 -7.73 16.09
CA LEU A 192 7.18 -9.04 16.58
C LEU A 192 8.36 -9.89 17.05
N VAL A 193 9.41 -9.99 16.23
CA VAL A 193 10.64 -10.74 16.59
C VAL A 193 11.31 -10.15 17.82
N GLU A 194 11.41 -8.83 17.92
CA GLU A 194 11.98 -8.17 19.11
C GLU A 194 11.16 -8.43 20.38
N GLN A 195 9.84 -8.48 20.26
CA GLN A 195 8.99 -8.84 21.40
C GLN A 195 9.19 -10.28 21.81
N GLN A 196 9.23 -11.22 20.86
CA GLN A 196 9.50 -12.63 21.13
C GLN A 196 10.87 -12.83 21.78
N ILE A 197 11.91 -12.11 21.34
CA ILE A 197 13.24 -12.14 21.95
C ILE A 197 13.16 -11.70 23.43
N LYS A 198 12.47 -10.60 23.73
CA LYS A 198 12.31 -10.10 25.11
C LYS A 198 11.59 -11.10 26.00
N ASP A 199 10.54 -11.74 25.48
CA ASP A 199 9.76 -12.70 26.26
C ASP A 199 10.54 -14.00 26.49
N LEU A 200 11.26 -14.49 25.47
CA LEU A 200 12.17 -15.63 25.63
C LEU A 200 13.32 -15.33 26.61
N GLN A 201 13.89 -14.13 26.61
CA GLN A 201 14.93 -13.74 27.57
C GLN A 201 14.43 -13.82 29.01
N LYS A 202 13.17 -13.44 29.28
CA LYS A 202 12.57 -13.58 30.61
C LYS A 202 12.42 -15.07 30.98
N LEU A 203 11.92 -15.89 30.02
CA LEU A 203 11.77 -17.33 30.25
C LEU A 203 13.12 -18.02 30.53
N VAL A 204 14.19 -17.64 29.81
CA VAL A 204 15.55 -18.17 30.06
C VAL A 204 16.05 -17.82 31.46
N ALA A 205 15.68 -16.64 31.98
CA ALA A 205 16.10 -16.23 33.35
C ALA A 205 15.39 -17.05 34.46
N GLU A 206 14.23 -17.64 34.15
CA GLU A 206 13.41 -18.41 35.11
C GLU A 206 13.52 -19.93 34.88
N ALA A 207 14.13 -20.39 33.77
CA ALA A 207 14.17 -21.77 33.35
C ALA A 207 15.18 -22.63 34.14
N SER A 208 14.88 -23.93 34.23
CA SER A 208 15.80 -24.95 34.70
C SER A 208 16.95 -25.21 33.71
N MET A 209 18.04 -25.80 34.17
CA MET A 209 19.24 -26.04 33.32
C MET A 209 18.94 -26.85 32.07
N SER A 210 18.01 -27.80 32.11
CA SER A 210 17.62 -28.64 30.95
C SER A 210 16.78 -27.91 29.92
N GLU A 211 15.95 -26.94 30.30
CA GLU A 211 15.10 -26.14 29.41
C GLU A 211 15.88 -24.98 28.77
N THR A 212 16.89 -24.48 29.48
CA THR A 212 17.71 -23.35 29.04
C THR A 212 18.38 -23.59 27.69
N GLU A 213 18.85 -24.80 27.40
CA GLU A 213 19.53 -25.12 26.13
C GLU A 213 18.62 -24.96 24.91
N GLU A 214 17.37 -25.44 24.98
CA GLU A 214 16.40 -25.30 23.88
C GLU A 214 15.94 -23.85 23.67
N LEU A 215 15.74 -23.14 24.76
CA LEU A 215 15.39 -21.72 24.73
C LEU A 215 16.52 -20.88 24.12
N LEU A 216 17.78 -21.17 24.45
CA LEU A 216 18.94 -20.49 23.84
C LEU A 216 19.08 -20.76 22.35
N LYS A 217 18.84 -22.00 21.89
CA LYS A 217 18.80 -22.32 20.44
C LYS A 217 17.72 -21.52 19.72
N THR A 218 16.54 -21.41 20.32
CA THR A 218 15.43 -20.62 19.75
C THR A 218 15.80 -19.15 19.72
N LEU A 219 16.42 -18.62 20.76
CA LEU A 219 16.86 -17.24 20.85
C LEU A 219 17.93 -16.91 19.80
N GLN A 220 18.87 -17.84 19.53
CA GLN A 220 19.85 -17.68 18.44
C GLN A 220 19.18 -17.59 17.06
N ARG A 221 18.14 -18.42 16.81
CA ARG A 221 17.38 -18.35 15.54
C ARG A 221 16.67 -17.00 15.40
N LEU A 222 16.03 -16.51 16.44
CA LEU A 222 15.36 -15.20 16.42
C LEU A 222 16.35 -14.04 16.22
N PHE A 223 17.57 -14.11 16.80
CA PHE A 223 18.61 -13.12 16.52
C PHE A 223 19.05 -13.13 15.04
N ALA A 224 19.14 -14.31 14.41
CA ALA A 224 19.44 -14.41 12.98
C ALA A 224 18.34 -13.79 12.13
N VAL A 225 17.08 -14.10 12.42
CA VAL A 225 15.92 -13.51 11.74
C VAL A 225 15.87 -11.98 11.93
N ARG A 226 16.09 -11.49 13.16
CA ARG A 226 16.19 -10.05 13.44
C ARG A 226 17.26 -9.38 12.60
N SER A 227 18.45 -10.01 12.50
CA SER A 227 19.55 -9.46 11.70
C SER A 227 19.19 -9.35 10.21
N GLN A 228 18.54 -10.36 9.65
CA GLN A 228 18.07 -10.35 8.25
C GLN A 228 17.01 -9.25 8.03
N LEU A 229 15.98 -9.17 8.89
CA LEU A 229 14.94 -8.13 8.79
C LEU A 229 15.53 -6.73 8.92
N SER A 230 16.50 -6.53 9.82
CA SER A 230 17.16 -5.24 10.03
C SER A 230 17.94 -4.77 8.80
N GLN A 231 18.51 -5.68 8.02
CA GLN A 231 19.19 -5.35 6.76
C GLN A 231 18.22 -4.82 5.71
N HIS A 232 16.99 -5.36 5.65
CA HIS A 232 15.96 -4.91 4.72
C HIS A 232 15.28 -3.61 5.16
N VAL A 233 15.23 -3.33 6.47
CA VAL A 233 14.72 -2.07 7.04
C VAL A 233 15.79 -0.97 7.03
N GLY A 234 17.07 -1.35 6.99
CA GLY A 234 18.24 -0.53 7.32
C GLY A 234 18.79 0.38 6.23
N HIS A 235 18.03 0.82 5.23
CA HIS A 235 18.46 1.93 4.38
C HIS A 235 18.23 3.32 5.00
N ARG A 236 18.06 3.41 6.32
CA ARG A 236 18.35 4.65 7.03
C ARG A 236 19.87 4.70 7.28
N VAL A 237 20.56 5.42 6.41
CA VAL A 237 21.92 5.89 6.68
C VAL A 237 21.84 6.72 7.97
N VAL A 238 22.19 6.09 9.11
CA VAL A 238 22.51 6.83 10.33
C VAL A 238 23.88 7.45 10.05
N MET A 239 23.89 8.73 9.72
CA MET A 239 25.15 9.49 9.68
C MET A 239 25.73 9.45 11.10
N PRO A 240 26.95 8.95 11.28
CA PRO A 240 27.62 9.08 12.58
C PRO A 240 27.82 10.56 12.88
N LYS A 241 27.51 10.96 14.12
CA LYS A 241 27.82 12.28 14.65
C LYS A 241 29.32 12.44 14.80
#